data_b395685e9bc3ce61d406d9294c135287
#
_entry.id   b395685e9bc3ce61d406d9294c135287
#
_cell.length_a   1.000
_cell.length_b   1.000
_cell.length_c   1.000
_cell.angle_alpha   90.00
_cell.angle_beta   90.00
_cell.angle_gamma   90.00
#
_symmetry.space_group_name_H-M   'P 1'
#
loop_
_entity.id
_entity.type
_entity.pdbx_description
1 polymer ?
#
loop_
_entity_poly.entity_id
_entity_poly.type
_entity_poly.pdbx_seq_one_letter_code
_entity_poly.pdbx_strand_id
1 'polypeptide(L)'
;MKMIGFEKPFKLEEGNLFKVYEQRKPTPENDDILVKVNSISVNPVDTKQRQMEVTQAPRVLGFDAIGTVEAIGPDVTLFSPGDVVFYAGSPNRQGSNATYQLVSEAIVAKAPHNISANEAVSLPLTGITAYETFFDTFKISHNPAENEGKSVLIINGAGGVGSIATQIAKRYGLTVITTASRQETTEWCEKMGADIVLNHKEDLVRQFKEKEIPLVDYIFCTYNTDLYYNTMIELIKPLGHITTIVAFNEDQDLNALKLKSITFTHEFMFARPIHRTPDMIKQHEYLEDITKNIESGHYQPTTTQVFEGLSPENLYQAHQLLEN
;
A
#
# COMPACT_ATOMS: atom_id res chain seq x y z
N MET A 1 11.59 9.19 -24.10
CA MET A 1 10.53 9.27 -23.09
C MET A 1 10.84 10.35 -22.07
N LYS A 2 9.81 11.01 -21.54
CA LYS A 2 9.94 12.01 -20.47
C LYS A 2 9.87 11.32 -19.13
N MET A 3 10.67 11.79 -18.16
CA MET A 3 10.69 11.32 -16.76
C MET A 3 10.84 12.52 -15.83
N ILE A 4 10.39 12.36 -14.59
CA ILE A 4 10.64 13.32 -13.52
C ILE A 4 11.43 12.64 -12.42
N GLY A 5 12.56 13.23 -12.06
CA GLY A 5 13.49 12.70 -11.06
C GLY A 5 14.31 13.79 -10.40
N PHE A 6 15.31 13.38 -9.65
CA PHE A 6 16.24 14.26 -8.94
C PHE A 6 17.63 13.63 -8.88
N GLU A 7 18.65 14.47 -8.62
CA GLU A 7 20.07 14.05 -8.66
C GLU A 7 20.66 13.79 -7.27
N LYS A 8 20.06 14.37 -6.23
CA LYS A 8 20.49 14.21 -4.84
C LYS A 8 19.27 14.14 -3.92
N PRO A 9 19.36 13.43 -2.78
CA PRO A 9 18.29 13.40 -1.81
C PRO A 9 17.97 14.81 -1.31
N PHE A 10 16.72 15.07 -0.96
CA PHE A 10 16.30 16.36 -0.46
C PHE A 10 15.09 16.28 0.45
N LYS A 11 14.98 17.25 1.36
CA LYS A 11 13.78 17.53 2.14
C LYS A 11 12.95 18.62 1.46
N LEU A 12 11.65 18.67 1.73
CA LEU A 12 10.77 19.68 1.10
C LEU A 12 11.15 21.13 1.47
N GLU A 13 11.73 21.32 2.65
CA GLU A 13 12.21 22.64 3.14
C GLU A 13 13.34 23.21 2.25
N GLU A 14 14.05 22.35 1.52
CA GLU A 14 15.11 22.74 0.57
C GLU A 14 14.55 23.26 -0.78
N GLY A 15 13.22 23.20 -0.96
CA GLY A 15 12.53 23.55 -2.20
C GLY A 15 12.36 22.36 -3.15
N ASN A 16 11.74 22.63 -4.30
CA ASN A 16 11.48 21.62 -5.32
C ASN A 16 12.74 21.30 -6.14
N LEU A 17 13.31 20.12 -5.92
CA LEU A 17 14.46 19.62 -6.70
C LEU A 17 14.07 18.59 -7.77
N PHE A 18 12.79 18.31 -7.95
CA PHE A 18 12.32 17.52 -9.09
C PHE A 18 12.58 18.24 -10.40
N LYS A 19 13.10 17.51 -11.40
CA LYS A 19 13.40 18.03 -12.75
C LYS A 19 12.88 17.07 -13.81
N VAL A 20 12.62 17.61 -14.98
CA VAL A 20 12.29 16.84 -16.17
C VAL A 20 13.58 16.33 -16.82
N TYR A 21 13.59 15.03 -17.15
CA TYR A 21 14.64 14.38 -17.90
C TYR A 21 14.05 13.71 -19.15
N GLU A 22 14.87 13.55 -20.16
CA GLU A 22 14.53 12.81 -21.37
C GLU A 22 15.53 11.68 -21.58
N GLN A 23 15.03 10.51 -21.96
CA GLN A 23 15.85 9.37 -22.36
C GLN A 23 15.18 8.60 -23.50
N ARG A 24 15.95 7.72 -24.13
CA ARG A 24 15.41 6.77 -25.11
C ARG A 24 14.40 5.84 -24.41
N LYS A 25 13.28 5.56 -25.10
CA LYS A 25 12.29 4.58 -24.63
C LYS A 25 12.97 3.20 -24.53
N PRO A 26 12.86 2.49 -23.39
CA PRO A 26 13.48 1.19 -23.22
C PRO A 26 12.74 0.11 -24.04
N THR A 27 13.45 -0.99 -24.27
CA THR A 27 12.88 -2.19 -24.91
C THR A 27 12.65 -3.24 -23.81
N PRO A 28 11.49 -3.92 -23.76
CA PRO A 28 11.27 -4.98 -22.78
C PRO A 28 12.08 -6.24 -23.14
N GLU A 29 12.61 -6.89 -22.10
CA GLU A 29 13.39 -8.13 -22.16
C GLU A 29 12.78 -9.14 -21.19
N ASN A 30 13.02 -10.44 -21.40
CA ASN A 30 12.54 -11.54 -20.56
C ASN A 30 11.04 -11.41 -20.26
N ASP A 31 10.65 -11.41 -18.98
CA ASP A 31 9.29 -11.30 -18.46
C ASP A 31 8.78 -9.87 -18.29
N ASP A 32 9.49 -8.88 -18.82
CA ASP A 32 9.10 -7.48 -18.73
C ASP A 32 8.03 -7.10 -19.75
N ILE A 33 7.10 -6.26 -19.31
CA ILE A 33 6.21 -5.51 -20.20
C ILE A 33 6.62 -4.03 -20.19
N LEU A 34 6.48 -3.36 -21.32
CA LEU A 34 6.63 -1.92 -21.44
C LEU A 34 5.25 -1.27 -21.36
N VAL A 35 5.02 -0.49 -20.32
CA VAL A 35 3.75 0.18 -20.09
C VAL A 35 3.88 1.67 -20.46
N LYS A 36 2.97 2.15 -21.31
CA LYS A 36 2.72 3.58 -21.49
C LYS A 36 1.86 4.05 -20.33
N VAL A 37 2.46 4.83 -19.42
CA VAL A 37 1.82 5.25 -18.16
C VAL A 37 0.77 6.32 -18.43
N ASN A 38 -0.43 6.12 -17.90
CA ASN A 38 -1.56 7.04 -18.00
C ASN A 38 -1.75 7.87 -16.72
N SER A 39 -1.73 7.18 -15.55
CA SER A 39 -1.83 7.83 -14.25
C SER A 39 -0.89 7.13 -13.25
N ILE A 40 -0.49 7.86 -12.22
CA ILE A 40 0.35 7.39 -11.12
C ILE A 40 -0.31 7.76 -9.79
N SER A 41 0.06 7.07 -8.71
CA SER A 41 -0.29 7.46 -7.34
C SER A 41 0.98 7.67 -6.51
N VAL A 42 0.96 8.67 -5.64
CA VAL A 42 2.08 9.00 -4.74
C VAL A 42 1.77 8.47 -3.35
N ASN A 43 2.71 7.77 -2.75
CA ASN A 43 2.57 7.10 -1.46
C ASN A 43 3.60 7.63 -0.43
N PRO A 44 3.39 7.45 0.89
CA PRO A 44 4.37 7.83 1.91
C PRO A 44 5.76 7.22 1.71
N VAL A 45 5.87 6.06 1.04
CA VAL A 45 7.17 5.46 0.71
C VAL A 45 7.95 6.30 -0.31
N ASP A 46 7.28 7.00 -1.23
CA ASP A 46 7.93 7.92 -2.18
C ASP A 46 8.61 9.07 -1.44
N THR A 47 7.96 9.63 -0.42
CA THR A 47 8.51 10.74 0.37
C THR A 47 9.74 10.30 1.18
N LYS A 48 9.72 9.08 1.73
CA LYS A 48 10.87 8.47 2.41
C LYS A 48 12.02 8.20 1.45
N GLN A 49 11.71 7.61 0.30
CA GLN A 49 12.71 7.28 -0.74
C GLN A 49 13.36 8.53 -1.35
N ARG A 50 12.65 9.66 -1.42
CA ARG A 50 13.21 10.95 -1.85
C ARG A 50 14.37 11.41 -0.96
N GLN A 51 14.33 11.05 0.31
CA GLN A 51 15.33 11.44 1.32
C GLN A 51 16.48 10.45 1.45
N MET A 52 16.43 9.32 0.74
CA MET A 52 17.49 8.30 0.76
C MET A 52 18.58 8.63 -0.26
N GLU A 53 19.77 8.08 -0.04
CA GLU A 53 20.92 8.22 -0.93
C GLU A 53 20.56 7.88 -2.39
N VAL A 54 21.03 8.71 -3.31
CA VAL A 54 20.89 8.52 -4.76
C VAL A 54 22.13 7.81 -5.28
N THR A 55 22.03 6.51 -5.48
CA THR A 55 23.14 5.68 -6.01
C THR A 55 23.31 5.82 -7.52
N GLN A 56 22.26 6.20 -8.23
CA GLN A 56 22.27 6.45 -9.68
C GLN A 56 21.35 7.64 -10.01
N ALA A 57 21.92 8.69 -10.56
CA ALA A 57 21.21 9.89 -10.97
C ALA A 57 20.87 9.86 -12.49
N PRO A 58 19.73 10.41 -12.91
CA PRO A 58 18.64 10.87 -12.04
C PRO A 58 17.88 9.70 -11.40
N ARG A 59 17.47 9.85 -10.12
CA ARG A 59 16.55 8.92 -9.49
C ARG A 59 15.12 9.28 -9.86
N VAL A 60 14.42 8.36 -10.48
CA VAL A 60 13.00 8.46 -10.84
C VAL A 60 12.21 7.58 -9.87
N LEU A 61 11.38 8.20 -9.06
CA LEU A 61 10.47 7.52 -8.11
C LEU A 61 9.12 7.21 -8.76
N GLY A 62 8.17 6.82 -7.92
CA GLY A 62 6.83 6.40 -8.28
C GLY A 62 6.74 4.89 -8.31
N PHE A 63 5.71 4.39 -7.62
CA PHE A 63 5.48 2.96 -7.52
C PHE A 63 4.19 2.59 -8.22
N ASP A 64 3.06 3.12 -7.77
CA ASP A 64 1.77 2.87 -8.41
C ASP A 64 1.71 3.46 -9.81
N ALA A 65 1.22 2.65 -10.74
CA ALA A 65 0.89 3.10 -12.09
C ALA A 65 -0.29 2.34 -12.66
N ILE A 66 -1.01 3.00 -13.55
CA ILE A 66 -1.95 2.43 -14.50
C ILE A 66 -1.59 2.90 -15.89
N GLY A 67 -1.68 2.02 -16.86
CA GLY A 67 -1.33 2.36 -18.24
C GLY A 67 -1.68 1.27 -19.22
N THR A 68 -1.25 1.45 -20.46
CA THR A 68 -1.48 0.51 -21.56
C THR A 68 -0.18 -0.20 -21.91
N VAL A 69 -0.21 -1.52 -22.03
CA VAL A 69 0.91 -2.32 -22.51
C VAL A 69 1.21 -1.92 -23.96
N GLU A 70 2.43 -1.43 -24.21
CA GLU A 70 2.87 -1.04 -25.54
C GLU A 70 3.69 -2.13 -26.23
N ALA A 71 4.52 -2.83 -25.47
CA ALA A 71 5.34 -3.93 -25.96
C ALA A 71 5.60 -4.95 -24.83
N ILE A 72 5.95 -6.15 -25.20
CA ILE A 72 6.22 -7.26 -24.28
C ILE A 72 7.57 -7.89 -24.58
N GLY A 73 8.23 -8.43 -23.54
CA GLY A 73 9.42 -9.26 -23.68
C GLY A 73 9.09 -10.66 -24.17
N PRO A 74 10.12 -11.42 -24.60
CA PRO A 74 9.91 -12.72 -25.24
C PRO A 74 9.33 -13.81 -24.32
N ASP A 75 9.47 -13.66 -23.00
CA ASP A 75 9.01 -14.66 -22.02
C ASP A 75 7.64 -14.28 -21.41
N VAL A 76 7.05 -13.15 -21.80
CA VAL A 76 5.74 -12.69 -21.32
C VAL A 76 4.62 -13.59 -21.84
N THR A 77 3.76 -14.02 -20.94
CA THR A 77 2.65 -14.94 -21.24
C THR A 77 1.27 -14.43 -20.77
N LEU A 78 1.25 -13.48 -19.82
CA LEU A 78 0.01 -13.02 -19.16
C LEU A 78 -0.64 -11.83 -19.87
N PHE A 79 0.13 -11.06 -20.66
CA PHE A 79 -0.34 -9.82 -21.25
C PHE A 79 -0.03 -9.73 -22.74
N SER A 80 -0.80 -8.87 -23.41
CA SER A 80 -0.61 -8.50 -24.81
C SER A 80 -0.59 -6.98 -25.00
N PRO A 81 0.08 -6.46 -26.04
CA PRO A 81 -0.03 -5.05 -26.37
C PRO A 81 -1.49 -4.59 -26.51
N GLY A 82 -1.82 -3.47 -25.88
CA GLY A 82 -3.19 -2.94 -25.79
C GLY A 82 -3.92 -3.25 -24.49
N ASP A 83 -3.46 -4.19 -23.68
CA ASP A 83 -4.04 -4.45 -22.35
C ASP A 83 -3.87 -3.22 -21.45
N VAL A 84 -4.91 -2.85 -20.72
CA VAL A 84 -4.87 -1.82 -19.67
C VAL A 84 -4.54 -2.51 -18.35
N VAL A 85 -3.43 -2.08 -17.74
CA VAL A 85 -2.84 -2.75 -16.58
C VAL A 85 -2.54 -1.76 -15.45
N PHE A 86 -2.49 -2.27 -14.22
CA PHE A 86 -2.08 -1.51 -13.04
C PHE A 86 -1.15 -2.33 -12.14
N TYR A 87 -0.29 -1.68 -11.38
CA TYR A 87 0.77 -2.32 -10.60
C TYR A 87 1.43 -1.35 -9.62
N ALA A 88 2.24 -1.89 -8.71
CA ALA A 88 3.00 -1.12 -7.72
C ALA A 88 4.53 -1.09 -7.95
N GLY A 89 5.03 -1.63 -9.02
CA GLY A 89 6.46 -1.57 -9.38
C GLY A 89 7.44 -2.14 -8.33
N SER A 90 8.69 -1.68 -8.38
CA SER A 90 9.77 -2.12 -7.49
C SER A 90 10.81 -1.02 -7.25
N PRO A 91 11.32 -0.83 -6.00
CA PRO A 91 12.23 0.27 -5.67
C PRO A 91 13.66 0.10 -6.24
N ASN A 92 14.03 -1.08 -6.71
CA ASN A 92 15.33 -1.34 -7.36
C ASN A 92 15.30 -1.13 -8.87
N ARG A 93 14.21 -0.56 -9.41
CA ARG A 93 14.02 -0.24 -10.83
C ARG A 93 13.61 1.22 -11.01
N GLN A 94 13.63 1.71 -12.25
CA GLN A 94 13.08 3.03 -12.58
C GLN A 94 11.60 3.07 -12.19
N GLY A 95 11.19 4.14 -11.51
CA GLY A 95 9.82 4.32 -11.04
C GLY A 95 8.85 4.81 -12.12
N SER A 96 7.59 4.96 -11.70
CA SER A 96 6.45 5.31 -12.55
C SER A 96 6.32 6.81 -12.86
N ASN A 97 7.14 7.69 -12.26
CA ASN A 97 7.14 9.13 -12.57
C ASN A 97 7.73 9.39 -13.96
N ALA A 98 7.21 8.71 -14.97
CA ALA A 98 7.68 8.69 -16.35
C ALA A 98 6.53 8.40 -17.34
N THR A 99 6.75 8.72 -18.60
CA THR A 99 5.75 8.39 -19.66
C THR A 99 5.73 6.91 -20.03
N TYR A 100 6.80 6.17 -19.69
CA TYR A 100 6.92 4.72 -19.91
C TYR A 100 7.70 4.08 -18.77
N GLN A 101 7.28 2.87 -18.41
CA GLN A 101 7.96 2.06 -17.39
C GLN A 101 8.06 0.60 -17.85
N LEU A 102 9.21 -0.04 -17.52
CA LEU A 102 9.35 -1.49 -17.59
C LEU A 102 8.97 -2.11 -16.26
N VAL A 103 8.18 -3.17 -16.29
CA VAL A 103 7.75 -3.92 -15.12
C VAL A 103 7.62 -5.41 -15.45
N SER A 104 7.99 -6.29 -14.51
CA SER A 104 7.78 -7.74 -14.66
C SER A 104 6.29 -8.06 -14.68
N GLU A 105 5.85 -8.93 -15.60
CA GLU A 105 4.45 -9.36 -15.67
C GLU A 105 3.93 -9.99 -14.36
N ALA A 106 4.82 -10.59 -13.56
CA ALA A 106 4.46 -11.28 -12.32
C ALA A 106 3.93 -10.35 -11.19
N ILE A 107 4.07 -9.03 -11.33
CA ILE A 107 3.59 -8.05 -10.34
C ILE A 107 2.54 -7.08 -10.93
N VAL A 108 1.93 -7.44 -12.04
CA VAL A 108 0.98 -6.62 -12.80
C VAL A 108 -0.34 -7.37 -12.94
N ALA A 109 -1.48 -6.66 -12.93
CA ALA A 109 -2.77 -7.24 -13.33
C ALA A 109 -3.54 -6.30 -14.28
N LYS A 110 -4.59 -6.83 -14.89
CA LYS A 110 -5.53 -6.00 -15.67
C LYS A 110 -6.29 -5.06 -14.73
N ALA A 111 -6.32 -3.79 -15.10
CA ALA A 111 -7.00 -2.78 -14.30
C ALA A 111 -8.53 -2.95 -14.36
N PRO A 112 -9.27 -2.62 -13.30
CA PRO A 112 -10.72 -2.63 -13.32
C PRO A 112 -11.26 -1.64 -14.37
N HIS A 113 -12.31 -2.03 -15.07
CA HIS A 113 -12.87 -1.28 -16.20
C HIS A 113 -14.07 -0.41 -15.84
N ASN A 114 -14.61 -0.56 -14.64
CA ASN A 114 -15.82 0.14 -14.18
C ASN A 114 -15.55 1.38 -13.33
N ILE A 115 -14.29 1.74 -13.13
CA ILE A 115 -13.83 2.97 -12.45
C ILE A 115 -12.81 3.70 -13.32
N SER A 116 -12.55 4.97 -13.03
CA SER A 116 -11.56 5.75 -13.77
C SER A 116 -10.13 5.31 -13.49
N ALA A 117 -9.20 5.62 -14.40
CA ALA A 117 -7.77 5.36 -14.19
C ALA A 117 -7.22 6.04 -12.91
N ASN A 118 -7.70 7.25 -12.62
CA ASN A 118 -7.29 8.00 -11.42
C ASN A 118 -7.78 7.35 -10.12
N GLU A 119 -8.89 6.63 -10.17
CA GLU A 119 -9.39 5.84 -9.05
C GLU A 119 -8.64 4.52 -8.91
N ALA A 120 -8.46 3.79 -10.01
CA ALA A 120 -7.81 2.49 -10.02
C ALA A 120 -6.34 2.56 -9.57
N VAL A 121 -5.61 3.59 -9.95
CA VAL A 121 -4.18 3.73 -9.66
C VAL A 121 -3.85 3.92 -8.18
N SER A 122 -4.83 4.23 -7.32
CA SER A 122 -4.63 4.35 -5.86
C SER A 122 -4.59 3.00 -5.13
N LEU A 123 -4.86 1.89 -5.83
CA LEU A 123 -5.11 0.60 -5.21
C LEU A 123 -3.89 -0.35 -5.16
N PRO A 124 -2.95 -0.38 -6.13
CA PRO A 124 -1.99 -1.47 -6.20
C PRO A 124 -1.09 -1.60 -4.96
N LEU A 125 -0.32 -0.58 -4.61
CA LEU A 125 0.60 -0.65 -3.48
C LEU A 125 -0.13 -0.92 -2.16
N THR A 126 -1.18 -0.15 -1.91
CA THR A 126 -1.96 -0.23 -0.67
C THR A 126 -2.71 -1.55 -0.58
N GLY A 127 -3.25 -2.02 -1.69
CA GLY A 127 -3.97 -3.29 -1.78
C GLY A 127 -3.06 -4.50 -1.61
N ILE A 128 -1.92 -4.56 -2.31
CA ILE A 128 -0.94 -5.66 -2.14
C ILE A 128 -0.47 -5.72 -0.68
N THR A 129 -0.11 -4.57 -0.08
CA THR A 129 0.29 -4.50 1.34
C THR A 129 -0.77 -5.10 2.27
N ALA A 130 -2.03 -4.78 2.05
CA ALA A 130 -3.13 -5.31 2.85
C ALA A 130 -3.37 -6.81 2.59
N TYR A 131 -3.33 -7.27 1.33
CA TYR A 131 -3.49 -8.68 0.98
C TYR A 131 -2.37 -9.56 1.56
N GLU A 132 -1.11 -9.15 1.43
CA GLU A 132 0.03 -9.86 2.04
C GLU A 132 -0.11 -9.91 3.57
N THR A 133 -0.58 -8.82 4.20
CA THR A 133 -0.86 -8.81 5.64
C THR A 133 -1.94 -9.80 6.02
N PHE A 134 -3.09 -9.78 5.36
CA PHE A 134 -4.21 -10.63 5.75
C PHE A 134 -4.00 -12.10 5.39
N PHE A 135 -3.53 -12.40 4.16
CA PHE A 135 -3.47 -13.78 3.68
C PHE A 135 -2.14 -14.46 3.92
N ASP A 136 -1.01 -13.76 3.82
CA ASP A 136 0.30 -14.39 4.02
C ASP A 136 0.74 -14.33 5.49
N THR A 137 0.44 -13.22 6.21
CA THR A 137 0.87 -13.02 7.61
C THR A 137 -0.18 -13.47 8.62
N PHE A 138 -1.38 -12.92 8.59
CA PHE A 138 -2.46 -13.30 9.50
C PHE A 138 -3.09 -14.66 9.15
N LYS A 139 -2.92 -15.10 7.91
CA LYS A 139 -3.45 -16.36 7.38
C LYS A 139 -4.95 -16.49 7.61
N ILE A 140 -5.69 -15.40 7.37
CA ILE A 140 -7.15 -15.48 7.39
C ILE A 140 -7.64 -16.39 6.24
N SER A 141 -8.78 -17.01 6.43
CA SER A 141 -9.38 -17.83 5.38
C SER A 141 -9.98 -16.99 4.26
N HIS A 142 -9.86 -17.46 3.01
CA HIS A 142 -10.60 -16.91 1.88
C HIS A 142 -12.12 -17.19 1.97
N ASN A 143 -12.55 -18.09 2.87
CA ASN A 143 -13.95 -18.31 3.18
C ASN A 143 -14.34 -17.42 4.38
N PRO A 144 -15.18 -16.38 4.18
CA PRO A 144 -15.57 -15.45 5.26
C PRO A 144 -16.16 -16.13 6.50
N ALA A 145 -16.92 -17.22 6.32
CA ALA A 145 -17.54 -17.95 7.44
C ALA A 145 -16.50 -18.57 8.42
N GLU A 146 -15.30 -18.86 7.96
CA GLU A 146 -14.22 -19.39 8.83
C GLU A 146 -13.49 -18.30 9.64
N ASN A 147 -13.75 -17.04 9.33
CA ASN A 147 -13.20 -15.91 10.05
C ASN A 147 -14.22 -15.27 11.01
N GLU A 148 -15.47 -15.76 11.00
CA GLU A 148 -16.52 -15.24 11.87
C GLU A 148 -16.11 -15.30 13.35
N GLY A 149 -16.37 -14.20 14.08
CA GLY A 149 -15.97 -14.02 15.48
C GLY A 149 -14.51 -13.58 15.69
N LYS A 150 -13.69 -13.51 14.65
CA LYS A 150 -12.37 -12.89 14.73
C LYS A 150 -12.44 -11.39 14.49
N SER A 151 -11.50 -10.65 15.05
CA SER A 151 -11.45 -9.20 14.98
C SER A 151 -10.05 -8.67 14.65
N VAL A 152 -10.01 -7.52 13.98
CA VAL A 152 -8.78 -6.80 13.67
C VAL A 152 -8.87 -5.36 14.14
N LEU A 153 -7.79 -4.86 14.76
CA LEU A 153 -7.57 -3.44 15.00
C LEU A 153 -6.64 -2.90 13.88
N ILE A 154 -7.13 -1.93 13.11
CA ILE A 154 -6.34 -1.23 12.09
C ILE A 154 -6.00 0.17 12.60
N ILE A 155 -4.74 0.39 12.95
CA ILE A 155 -4.26 1.70 13.40
C ILE A 155 -4.02 2.60 12.20
N ASN A 156 -4.61 3.80 12.19
CA ASN A 156 -4.67 4.74 11.07
C ASN A 156 -5.59 4.24 9.92
N GLY A 157 -6.85 3.96 10.27
CA GLY A 157 -7.84 3.41 9.33
C GLY A 157 -8.18 4.30 8.14
N ALA A 158 -8.04 5.61 8.26
CA ALA A 158 -8.30 6.57 7.17
C ALA A 158 -7.09 6.78 6.24
N GLY A 159 -5.92 6.20 6.54
CA GLY A 159 -4.77 6.22 5.62
C GLY A 159 -5.00 5.35 4.38
N GLY A 160 -4.15 5.46 3.38
CA GLY A 160 -4.29 4.71 2.12
C GLY A 160 -4.40 3.19 2.34
N VAL A 161 -3.44 2.60 3.06
CA VAL A 161 -3.46 1.16 3.40
C VAL A 161 -4.64 0.85 4.33
N GLY A 162 -4.89 1.67 5.36
CA GLY A 162 -5.99 1.46 6.31
C GLY A 162 -7.36 1.41 5.64
N SER A 163 -7.58 2.26 4.64
CA SER A 163 -8.85 2.35 3.91
C SER A 163 -9.17 1.08 3.11
N ILE A 164 -8.20 0.54 2.38
CA ILE A 164 -8.42 -0.70 1.64
C ILE A 164 -8.38 -1.93 2.57
N ALA A 165 -7.53 -1.93 3.60
CA ALA A 165 -7.46 -3.00 4.60
C ALA A 165 -8.79 -3.17 5.34
N THR A 166 -9.48 -2.08 5.67
CA THR A 166 -10.82 -2.11 6.27
C THR A 166 -11.81 -2.84 5.37
N GLN A 167 -11.84 -2.52 4.08
CA GLN A 167 -12.75 -3.15 3.12
C GLN A 167 -12.45 -4.64 2.94
N ILE A 168 -11.16 -5.01 2.84
CA ILE A 168 -10.73 -6.41 2.75
C ILE A 168 -11.15 -7.18 4.00
N ALA A 169 -10.83 -6.68 5.19
CA ALA A 169 -11.20 -7.32 6.46
C ALA A 169 -12.71 -7.57 6.57
N LYS A 170 -13.52 -6.58 6.20
CA LYS A 170 -14.99 -6.71 6.16
C LYS A 170 -15.45 -7.76 5.15
N ARG A 171 -14.91 -7.72 3.94
CA ARG A 171 -15.24 -8.67 2.87
C ARG A 171 -15.00 -10.11 3.29
N TYR A 172 -13.95 -10.33 4.08
CA TYR A 172 -13.58 -11.67 4.57
C TYR A 172 -14.07 -12.00 5.98
N GLY A 173 -15.07 -11.26 6.48
CA GLY A 173 -15.86 -11.65 7.67
C GLY A 173 -15.27 -11.26 9.02
N LEU A 174 -14.25 -10.41 9.06
CA LEU A 174 -13.70 -9.91 10.33
C LEU A 174 -14.57 -8.79 10.92
N THR A 175 -14.61 -8.70 12.24
CA THR A 175 -15.01 -7.48 12.94
C THR A 175 -13.87 -6.47 12.86
N VAL A 176 -14.14 -5.26 12.34
CA VAL A 176 -13.12 -4.26 12.06
C VAL A 176 -13.21 -3.09 13.02
N ILE A 177 -12.16 -2.92 13.82
CA ILE A 177 -11.94 -1.74 14.66
C ILE A 177 -10.86 -0.90 13.98
N THR A 178 -11.11 0.41 13.79
CA THR A 178 -10.12 1.31 13.22
C THR A 178 -9.83 2.49 14.12
N THR A 179 -8.79 3.26 13.82
CA THR A 179 -8.52 4.50 14.50
C THR A 179 -8.56 5.70 13.56
N ALA A 180 -9.21 6.78 14.00
CA ALA A 180 -9.25 8.09 13.37
C ALA A 180 -9.33 9.15 14.48
N SER A 181 -9.16 10.44 14.17
CA SER A 181 -9.22 11.50 15.20
C SER A 181 -9.97 12.76 14.79
N ARG A 182 -10.38 12.88 13.55
CA ARG A 182 -11.21 13.97 13.01
C ARG A 182 -12.53 13.41 12.54
N GLN A 183 -13.59 14.20 12.58
CA GLN A 183 -14.92 13.78 12.12
C GLN A 183 -14.88 13.21 10.69
N GLU A 184 -14.27 13.94 9.75
CA GLU A 184 -14.14 13.52 8.36
C GLU A 184 -13.46 12.15 8.19
N THR A 185 -12.38 11.89 8.97
CA THR A 185 -11.66 10.62 8.93
C THR A 185 -12.42 9.50 9.64
N THR A 186 -13.25 9.82 10.62
CA THR A 186 -14.16 8.85 11.25
C THR A 186 -15.25 8.41 10.28
N GLU A 187 -15.94 9.36 9.66
CA GLU A 187 -16.95 9.10 8.64
C GLU A 187 -16.38 8.32 7.44
N TRP A 188 -15.13 8.62 7.06
CA TRP A 188 -14.42 7.86 6.04
C TRP A 188 -14.18 6.40 6.45
N CYS A 189 -13.70 6.14 7.67
CA CYS A 189 -13.51 4.77 8.17
C CYS A 189 -14.83 3.99 8.20
N GLU A 190 -15.92 4.62 8.65
CA GLU A 190 -17.26 4.03 8.65
C GLU A 190 -17.74 3.71 7.22
N LYS A 191 -17.53 4.65 6.27
CA LYS A 191 -17.81 4.43 4.86
C LYS A 191 -17.01 3.27 4.27
N MET A 192 -15.76 3.08 4.69
CA MET A 192 -14.93 1.93 4.27
C MET A 192 -15.36 0.61 4.93
N GLY A 193 -16.29 0.62 5.88
CA GLY A 193 -16.88 -0.56 6.50
C GLY A 193 -16.36 -0.88 7.91
N ALA A 194 -15.74 0.06 8.61
CA ALA A 194 -15.35 -0.13 10.01
C ALA A 194 -16.59 -0.32 10.89
N ASP A 195 -16.55 -1.30 11.80
CA ASP A 195 -17.61 -1.53 12.78
C ASP A 195 -17.48 -0.59 13.97
N ILE A 196 -16.25 -0.25 14.36
CA ILE A 196 -15.93 0.64 15.46
C ILE A 196 -14.79 1.56 15.04
N VAL A 197 -14.94 2.86 15.30
CA VAL A 197 -13.87 3.83 15.12
C VAL A 197 -13.47 4.42 16.48
N LEU A 198 -12.19 4.35 16.81
CA LEU A 198 -11.60 4.87 18.05
C LEU A 198 -10.78 6.12 17.77
N ASN A 199 -10.68 7.01 18.76
CA ASN A 199 -9.88 8.22 18.66
C ASN A 199 -8.41 7.93 19.06
N HIS A 200 -7.50 7.92 18.10
CA HIS A 200 -6.07 7.68 18.36
C HIS A 200 -5.33 8.83 19.08
N LYS A 201 -5.99 9.98 19.31
CA LYS A 201 -5.47 11.05 20.20
C LYS A 201 -5.73 10.79 21.68
N GLU A 202 -6.52 9.76 21.98
CA GLU A 202 -6.87 9.34 23.33
C GLU A 202 -6.29 7.95 23.60
N ASP A 203 -6.23 7.57 24.87
CA ASP A 203 -5.76 6.25 25.28
C ASP A 203 -6.67 5.15 24.71
N LEU A 204 -6.13 4.32 23.80
CA LEU A 204 -6.86 3.26 23.14
C LEU A 204 -7.24 2.14 24.11
N VAL A 205 -6.38 1.83 25.11
CA VAL A 205 -6.64 0.79 26.10
C VAL A 205 -7.85 1.20 26.97
N ARG A 206 -7.92 2.49 27.36
CA ARG A 206 -9.06 3.03 28.07
C ARG A 206 -10.35 2.93 27.23
N GLN A 207 -10.30 3.33 25.95
CA GLN A 207 -11.46 3.26 25.05
C GLN A 207 -11.97 1.80 24.87
N PHE A 208 -11.07 0.83 24.76
CA PHE A 208 -11.44 -0.58 24.71
C PHE A 208 -12.21 -1.01 25.95
N LYS A 209 -11.77 -0.60 27.15
CA LYS A 209 -12.44 -0.88 28.43
C LYS A 209 -13.79 -0.18 28.54
N GLU A 210 -13.86 1.10 28.24
CA GLU A 210 -15.08 1.90 28.33
C GLU A 210 -16.18 1.44 27.36
N LYS A 211 -15.80 0.94 26.18
CA LYS A 211 -16.71 0.43 25.15
C LYS A 211 -16.91 -1.08 25.23
N GLU A 212 -16.33 -1.74 26.23
CA GLU A 212 -16.40 -3.19 26.43
C GLU A 212 -15.94 -3.99 25.18
N ILE A 213 -14.94 -3.46 24.45
CA ILE A 213 -14.37 -4.13 23.27
C ILE A 213 -13.43 -5.24 23.76
N PRO A 214 -13.63 -6.50 23.32
CA PRO A 214 -12.70 -7.59 23.63
C PRO A 214 -11.32 -7.37 22.99
N LEU A 215 -10.28 -8.01 23.55
CA LEU A 215 -8.98 -8.11 22.90
C LEU A 215 -9.16 -8.67 21.49
N VAL A 216 -8.32 -8.21 20.54
CA VAL A 216 -8.44 -8.56 19.13
C VAL A 216 -7.52 -9.71 18.71
N ASP A 217 -7.89 -10.44 17.66
CA ASP A 217 -7.10 -11.54 17.11
C ASP A 217 -5.90 -11.02 16.30
N TYR A 218 -6.08 -9.87 15.63
CA TYR A 218 -5.11 -9.27 14.73
C TYR A 218 -4.96 -7.78 15.00
N ILE A 219 -3.74 -7.25 14.86
CA ILE A 219 -3.49 -5.80 14.82
C ILE A 219 -2.65 -5.47 13.60
N PHE A 220 -3.14 -4.54 12.80
CA PHE A 220 -2.44 -4.00 11.66
C PHE A 220 -2.11 -2.52 11.89
N CYS A 221 -0.83 -2.23 12.18
CA CYS A 221 -0.35 -0.87 12.40
C CYS A 221 0.21 -0.28 11.11
N THR A 222 -0.47 0.73 10.57
CA THR A 222 -0.05 1.40 9.32
C THR A 222 0.56 2.78 9.55
N TYR A 223 0.88 3.10 10.81
CA TYR A 223 1.46 4.37 11.23
C TYR A 223 2.68 4.14 12.12
N ASN A 224 3.01 5.04 13.01
CA ASN A 224 4.17 5.01 13.90
C ASN A 224 4.18 3.77 14.82
N THR A 225 5.03 2.80 14.50
CA THR A 225 5.12 1.53 15.22
C THR A 225 5.64 1.70 16.65
N ASP A 226 6.62 2.60 16.86
CA ASP A 226 7.19 2.89 18.19
C ASP A 226 6.11 3.39 19.15
N LEU A 227 5.28 4.34 18.69
CA LEU A 227 4.21 4.94 19.49
C LEU A 227 3.19 3.91 19.99
N TYR A 228 2.89 2.90 19.18
CA TYR A 228 1.81 1.93 19.46
C TYR A 228 2.31 0.58 19.97
N TYR A 229 3.62 0.34 20.06
CA TYR A 229 4.16 -0.99 20.38
C TYR A 229 3.57 -1.59 21.66
N ASN A 230 3.63 -0.88 22.77
CA ASN A 230 3.09 -1.34 24.04
C ASN A 230 1.56 -1.47 24.03
N THR A 231 0.87 -0.50 23.44
CA THR A 231 -0.60 -0.52 23.26
C THR A 231 -1.05 -1.75 22.46
N MET A 232 -0.33 -2.09 21.39
CA MET A 232 -0.64 -3.29 20.60
C MET A 232 -0.50 -4.58 21.42
N ILE A 233 0.53 -4.67 22.25
CA ILE A 233 0.74 -5.83 23.14
C ILE A 233 -0.38 -5.94 24.17
N GLU A 234 -0.89 -4.83 24.68
CA GLU A 234 -2.01 -4.84 25.64
C GLU A 234 -3.31 -5.29 24.98
N LEU A 235 -3.61 -4.81 23.77
CA LEU A 235 -4.89 -5.02 23.09
C LEU A 235 -5.01 -6.33 22.32
N ILE A 236 -3.89 -7.01 22.03
CA ILE A 236 -3.88 -8.28 21.31
C ILE A 236 -4.23 -9.46 22.22
N LYS A 237 -4.97 -10.45 21.72
CA LYS A 237 -5.19 -11.74 22.38
C LYS A 237 -3.89 -12.54 22.53
N PRO A 238 -3.79 -13.47 23.50
CA PRO A 238 -2.78 -14.53 23.44
C PRO A 238 -2.82 -15.26 22.11
N LEU A 239 -1.64 -15.58 21.55
CA LEU A 239 -1.44 -16.20 20.22
C LEU A 239 -1.88 -15.31 19.05
N GLY A 240 -2.17 -14.03 19.29
CA GLY A 240 -2.56 -13.08 18.26
C GLY A 240 -1.37 -12.63 17.38
N HIS A 241 -1.69 -11.99 16.26
CA HIS A 241 -0.69 -11.53 15.30
C HIS A 241 -0.71 -10.01 15.18
N ILE A 242 0.46 -9.40 15.28
CA ILE A 242 0.69 -7.97 15.06
C ILE A 242 1.52 -7.82 13.79
N THR A 243 1.06 -6.99 12.86
CA THR A 243 1.82 -6.62 11.65
C THR A 243 1.94 -5.12 11.55
N THR A 244 3.13 -4.64 11.17
CA THR A 244 3.42 -3.22 10.96
C THR A 244 4.07 -3.01 9.60
N ILE A 245 3.88 -1.82 9.01
CA ILE A 245 4.51 -1.41 7.73
C ILE A 245 5.51 -0.26 7.91
N VAL A 246 5.67 0.23 9.13
CA VAL A 246 6.62 1.29 9.47
C VAL A 246 7.69 0.70 10.37
N ALA A 247 8.94 0.86 9.96
CA ALA A 247 10.08 0.40 10.74
C ALA A 247 10.14 1.11 12.11
N PHE A 248 10.71 0.45 13.09
CA PHE A 248 11.08 1.08 14.35
C PHE A 248 12.22 2.08 14.14
N ASN A 249 12.18 3.18 14.88
CA ASN A 249 13.27 4.13 15.01
C ASN A 249 14.00 3.95 16.36
N GLU A 250 13.39 3.24 17.31
CA GLU A 250 13.90 2.99 18.65
C GLU A 250 13.98 1.48 18.92
N ASP A 251 14.87 1.09 19.83
CA ASP A 251 14.99 -0.29 20.29
C ASP A 251 13.73 -0.72 21.07
N GLN A 252 13.24 -1.93 20.80
CA GLN A 252 12.05 -2.48 21.45
C GLN A 252 12.38 -3.78 22.21
N ASP A 253 11.78 -3.95 23.38
CA ASP A 253 11.91 -5.20 24.15
C ASP A 253 11.00 -6.30 23.58
N LEU A 254 11.57 -7.16 22.76
CA LEU A 254 10.85 -8.33 22.21
C LEU A 254 10.38 -9.33 23.27
N ASN A 255 10.93 -9.30 24.50
CA ASN A 255 10.45 -10.17 25.57
C ASN A 255 9.01 -9.83 25.98
N ALA A 256 8.56 -8.61 25.74
CA ALA A 256 7.18 -8.21 25.99
C ALA A 256 6.15 -9.06 25.22
N LEU A 257 6.54 -9.64 24.08
CA LEU A 257 5.68 -10.50 23.25
C LEU A 257 5.50 -11.90 23.85
N LYS A 258 6.43 -12.34 24.71
CA LYS A 258 6.54 -13.73 25.19
C LYS A 258 5.33 -14.20 25.98
N LEU A 259 4.82 -13.37 26.90
CA LEU A 259 3.75 -13.80 27.82
C LEU A 259 2.44 -14.16 27.10
N LYS A 260 2.20 -13.57 25.94
CA LYS A 260 1.03 -13.87 25.10
C LYS A 260 1.38 -14.72 23.87
N SER A 261 2.64 -15.14 23.69
CA SER A 261 3.13 -15.84 22.47
C SER A 261 2.72 -15.12 21.18
N ILE A 262 2.94 -13.80 21.14
CA ILE A 262 2.53 -12.94 20.02
C ILE A 262 3.43 -13.19 18.82
N THR A 263 2.84 -13.34 17.63
CA THR A 263 3.56 -13.24 16.36
C THR A 263 3.66 -11.77 15.97
N PHE A 264 4.90 -11.27 15.77
CA PHE A 264 5.16 -9.92 15.32
C PHE A 264 5.85 -9.95 13.96
N THR A 265 5.33 -9.20 12.98
CA THR A 265 5.83 -9.21 11.61
C THR A 265 5.93 -7.78 11.06
N HIS A 266 7.01 -7.50 10.33
CA HIS A 266 7.06 -6.35 9.44
C HIS A 266 6.57 -6.76 8.05
N GLU A 267 5.57 -6.06 7.55
CA GLU A 267 5.13 -6.19 6.16
C GLU A 267 5.88 -5.21 5.27
N PHE A 268 6.42 -5.72 4.17
CA PHE A 268 7.12 -4.94 3.16
C PHE A 268 6.86 -5.55 1.77
N MET A 269 5.79 -5.10 1.12
CA MET A 269 5.32 -5.65 -0.15
C MET A 269 6.40 -5.68 -1.26
N PHE A 270 7.43 -4.85 -1.16
CA PHE A 270 8.54 -4.86 -2.11
C PHE A 270 9.54 -6.01 -1.91
N ALA A 271 9.44 -6.80 -0.84
CA ALA A 271 10.34 -7.93 -0.62
C ALA A 271 10.29 -8.92 -1.79
N ARG A 272 9.09 -9.24 -2.30
CA ARG A 272 8.91 -10.14 -3.45
C ARG A 272 9.60 -9.63 -4.73
N PRO A 273 9.29 -8.41 -5.22
CA PRO A 273 9.91 -7.92 -6.45
C PRO A 273 11.40 -7.59 -6.31
N ILE A 274 11.90 -7.14 -5.13
CA ILE A 274 13.32 -6.89 -4.90
C ILE A 274 14.14 -8.17 -4.99
N HIS A 275 13.67 -9.23 -4.33
CA HIS A 275 14.38 -10.51 -4.25
C HIS A 275 13.96 -11.51 -5.32
N ARG A 276 13.01 -11.16 -6.19
CA ARG A 276 12.43 -12.06 -7.20
C ARG A 276 12.10 -13.44 -6.62
N THR A 277 11.33 -13.44 -5.52
CA THR A 277 10.98 -14.68 -4.82
C THR A 277 10.19 -15.63 -5.73
N PRO A 278 10.26 -16.95 -5.51
CA PRO A 278 9.53 -17.93 -6.35
C PRO A 278 8.01 -17.71 -6.39
N ASP A 279 7.46 -17.06 -5.35
CA ASP A 279 6.04 -16.76 -5.22
C ASP A 279 5.69 -15.30 -5.58
N MET A 280 6.57 -14.59 -6.30
CA MET A 280 6.34 -13.20 -6.71
C MET A 280 5.02 -13.02 -7.49
N ILE A 281 4.58 -14.04 -8.21
CA ILE A 281 3.33 -14.09 -8.96
C ILE A 281 2.08 -13.84 -8.08
N LYS A 282 2.16 -14.03 -6.78
CA LYS A 282 1.06 -13.70 -5.85
C LYS A 282 0.63 -12.25 -5.92
N GLN A 283 1.53 -11.32 -6.24
CA GLN A 283 1.15 -9.92 -6.40
C GLN A 283 0.23 -9.71 -7.60
N HIS A 284 0.48 -10.41 -8.71
CA HIS A 284 -0.47 -10.49 -9.83
C HIS A 284 -1.83 -11.03 -9.37
N GLU A 285 -1.84 -12.17 -8.66
CA GLU A 285 -3.07 -12.83 -8.19
C GLU A 285 -3.88 -11.91 -7.23
N TYR A 286 -3.20 -11.21 -6.32
CA TYR A 286 -3.83 -10.25 -5.41
C TYR A 286 -4.42 -9.05 -6.13
N LEU A 287 -3.73 -8.51 -7.12
CA LEU A 287 -4.25 -7.41 -7.93
C LEU A 287 -5.45 -7.86 -8.78
N GLU A 288 -5.43 -9.10 -9.32
CA GLU A 288 -6.61 -9.65 -10.00
C GLU A 288 -7.82 -9.78 -9.09
N ASP A 289 -7.61 -10.21 -7.83
CA ASP A 289 -8.70 -10.31 -6.86
C ASP A 289 -9.22 -8.91 -6.46
N ILE A 290 -8.34 -7.92 -6.33
CA ILE A 290 -8.73 -6.52 -6.13
C ILE A 290 -9.57 -6.04 -7.31
N THR A 291 -9.16 -6.30 -8.55
CA THR A 291 -9.93 -5.95 -9.76
C THR A 291 -11.34 -6.56 -9.70
N LYS A 292 -11.46 -7.86 -9.43
CA LYS A 292 -12.74 -8.58 -9.31
C LYS A 292 -13.64 -7.98 -8.23
N ASN A 293 -13.08 -7.61 -7.07
CA ASN A 293 -13.84 -7.03 -5.97
C ASN A 293 -14.27 -5.58 -6.24
N ILE A 294 -13.47 -4.78 -6.96
CA ILE A 294 -13.87 -3.46 -7.46
C ILE A 294 -15.02 -3.60 -8.47
N GLU A 295 -14.86 -4.48 -9.46
CA GLU A 295 -15.84 -4.67 -10.54
C GLU A 295 -17.20 -5.20 -10.04
N SER A 296 -17.17 -6.00 -8.99
CA SER A 296 -18.38 -6.50 -8.31
C SER A 296 -18.95 -5.55 -7.26
N GLY A 297 -18.32 -4.39 -7.00
CA GLY A 297 -18.76 -3.39 -6.04
C GLY A 297 -18.54 -3.76 -4.56
N HIS A 298 -17.72 -4.78 -4.28
CA HIS A 298 -17.32 -5.12 -2.91
C HIS A 298 -16.29 -4.14 -2.34
N TYR A 299 -15.40 -3.61 -3.20
CA TYR A 299 -14.48 -2.55 -2.84
C TYR A 299 -14.81 -1.27 -3.60
N GLN A 300 -14.49 -0.14 -2.99
CA GLN A 300 -14.56 1.18 -3.60
C GLN A 300 -13.18 1.83 -3.61
N PRO A 301 -12.93 2.74 -4.57
CA PRO A 301 -11.67 3.47 -4.66
C PRO A 301 -11.35 4.27 -3.41
N THR A 302 -10.05 4.46 -3.15
CA THR A 302 -9.55 5.19 -1.98
C THR A 302 -8.91 6.53 -2.34
N THR A 303 -9.03 6.96 -3.61
CA THR A 303 -8.53 8.26 -4.10
C THR A 303 -9.24 9.42 -3.44
N THR A 304 -8.49 10.38 -2.91
CA THR A 304 -9.02 11.59 -2.26
C THR A 304 -8.71 12.87 -3.03
N GLN A 305 -7.61 12.90 -3.78
CA GLN A 305 -7.18 14.08 -4.54
C GLN A 305 -6.49 13.69 -5.84
N VAL A 306 -6.70 14.48 -6.89
CA VAL A 306 -6.09 14.28 -8.22
C VAL A 306 -5.43 15.57 -8.67
N PHE A 307 -4.21 15.45 -9.22
CA PHE A 307 -3.50 16.53 -9.92
C PHE A 307 -3.44 16.21 -11.40
N GLU A 308 -3.72 17.21 -12.23
CA GLU A 308 -3.71 17.04 -13.69
C GLU A 308 -2.30 17.20 -14.26
N GLY A 309 -1.81 16.14 -14.89
CA GLY A 309 -0.52 16.08 -15.57
C GLY A 309 0.68 15.79 -14.68
N LEU A 310 1.64 15.07 -15.25
CA LEU A 310 2.91 14.73 -14.61
C LEU A 310 3.89 15.90 -14.74
N SER A 311 4.12 16.63 -13.66
CA SER A 311 5.07 17.75 -13.60
C SER A 311 5.87 17.75 -12.28
N PRO A 312 7.06 18.40 -12.25
CA PRO A 312 7.81 18.61 -11.03
C PRO A 312 6.99 19.28 -9.92
N GLU A 313 6.16 20.25 -10.28
CA GLU A 313 5.32 21.03 -9.37
C GLU A 313 4.24 20.14 -8.72
N ASN A 314 3.55 19.34 -9.52
CA ASN A 314 2.50 18.43 -9.05
C ASN A 314 3.08 17.34 -8.14
N LEU A 315 4.24 16.76 -8.49
CA LEU A 315 4.92 15.79 -7.62
C LEU A 315 5.33 16.43 -6.29
N TYR A 316 5.89 17.64 -6.33
CA TYR A 316 6.28 18.35 -5.12
C TYR A 316 5.08 18.62 -4.21
N GLN A 317 3.96 19.10 -4.77
CA GLN A 317 2.72 19.32 -4.03
C GLN A 317 2.14 18.01 -3.45
N ALA A 318 2.15 16.93 -4.22
CA ALA A 318 1.69 15.62 -3.71
C ALA A 318 2.53 15.12 -2.54
N HIS A 319 3.87 15.28 -2.61
CA HIS A 319 4.76 14.97 -1.49
C HIS A 319 4.48 15.86 -0.27
N GLN A 320 4.20 17.15 -0.46
CA GLN A 320 3.83 18.06 0.64
C GLN A 320 2.56 17.61 1.37
N LEU A 321 1.54 17.16 0.62
CA LEU A 321 0.28 16.67 1.21
C LEU A 321 0.47 15.39 2.03
N LEU A 322 1.44 14.55 1.68
CA LEU A 322 1.71 13.29 2.39
C LEU A 322 2.60 13.47 3.64
N GLU A 323 3.33 14.56 3.73
CA GLU A 323 4.21 14.86 4.88
C GLU A 323 3.55 15.80 5.91
N ASN A 324 2.41 16.44 5.58
CA ASN A 324 1.62 17.28 6.47
C ASN A 324 0.45 16.49 7.07
#